data_0652c414ffe23b8e48da2592d3812266
#
_entry.id   0652c414ffe23b8e48da2592d3812266
#
_cell.length_a   1.000
_cell.length_b   1.000
_cell.length_c   1.000
_cell.angle_alpha   90.00
_cell.angle_beta   90.00
_cell.angle_gamma   90.00
#
_symmetry.space_group_name_H-M   'P 1'
#
loop_
_entity.id
_entity.type
_entity.pdbx_description
1 polymer ?
#
loop_
_entity_poly.entity_id
_entity_poly.type
_entity_poly.pdbx_seq_one_letter_code
_entity_poly.pdbx_strand_id
1 'polypeptide(L)'
;FLDPNGLKGARIGIARKLFGSHSGVDHLMEQALDVIKKSGAELFDLPDFFSTAPVEGSELEVLLYEFKADLNAYLAGLSEKFRSKTLKDLIEFNERNPDREMQTYGQEIFLKAEKKGPLTDKAYLQALEKNHRLTRTEGIDAVMDKHKLDAIVAPTTSPAGSIDQVNGEKYLGSATTLPAVAGYPHITLPAGFIRELPVGISFFGRAWSEPALLKIAFAFEQTTKVRKPPKFLPTLKLA
;
A
#
# COMPACT_ATOMS: atom_id res chain seq x y z
N PHE A 1 -6.87 5.30 -22.29
CA PHE A 1 -7.15 5.64 -20.88
C PHE A 1 -6.38 6.89 -20.41
N LEU A 2 -5.35 7.34 -21.16
CA LEU A 2 -4.58 8.54 -20.81
C LEU A 2 -5.31 9.78 -21.34
N ASP A 3 -6.18 10.34 -20.52
CA ASP A 3 -7.00 11.50 -20.86
C ASP A 3 -6.68 12.65 -19.89
N PRO A 4 -6.14 13.81 -20.38
CA PRO A 4 -5.83 14.95 -19.53
C PRO A 4 -7.06 15.58 -18.87
N ASN A 5 -8.26 15.30 -19.37
CA ASN A 5 -9.52 15.74 -18.79
C ASN A 5 -10.17 14.67 -17.88
N GLY A 6 -9.44 13.61 -17.53
CA GLY A 6 -9.95 12.46 -16.81
C GLY A 6 -10.53 12.73 -15.42
N LEU A 7 -10.28 13.91 -14.85
CA LEU A 7 -10.88 14.37 -13.60
C LEU A 7 -12.26 15.02 -13.80
N LYS A 8 -12.58 15.49 -15.01
CA LYS A 8 -13.85 16.20 -15.25
C LYS A 8 -15.05 15.24 -15.09
N GLY A 9 -15.91 15.54 -14.13
CA GLY A 9 -17.09 14.74 -13.79
C GLY A 9 -16.77 13.46 -13.02
N ALA A 10 -15.50 13.18 -12.68
CA ALA A 10 -15.15 12.03 -11.84
C ALA A 10 -15.69 12.21 -10.42
N ARG A 11 -16.25 11.14 -9.85
CA ARG A 11 -16.79 11.10 -8.49
C ARG A 11 -15.80 10.42 -7.56
N ILE A 12 -15.17 11.18 -6.67
CA ILE A 12 -14.02 10.71 -5.88
C ILE A 12 -14.33 10.82 -4.38
N GLY A 13 -14.26 9.68 -3.68
CA GLY A 13 -14.41 9.61 -2.23
C GLY A 13 -13.09 9.92 -1.51
N ILE A 14 -13.13 10.71 -0.43
CA ILE A 14 -11.96 11.06 0.36
C ILE A 14 -11.94 10.20 1.62
N ALA A 15 -10.92 9.35 1.79
CA ALA A 15 -10.75 8.50 2.97
C ALA A 15 -10.19 9.29 4.15
N ARG A 16 -11.01 10.13 4.79
CA ARG A 16 -10.61 11.09 5.84
C ARG A 16 -9.90 10.46 7.05
N LYS A 17 -10.20 9.22 7.40
CA LYS A 17 -9.53 8.54 8.54
C LYS A 17 -8.03 8.27 8.30
N LEU A 18 -7.55 8.40 7.07
CA LEU A 18 -6.12 8.28 6.74
C LEU A 18 -5.36 9.61 6.84
N PHE A 19 -6.06 10.69 7.15
CA PHE A 19 -5.47 12.00 7.46
C PHE A 19 -5.17 12.14 8.95
N GLY A 20 -4.45 13.20 9.34
CA GLY A 20 -4.19 13.55 10.75
C GLY A 20 -2.93 12.91 11.34
N SER A 21 -2.23 12.03 10.60
CA SER A 21 -1.01 11.38 11.09
C SER A 21 0.24 12.28 10.96
N HIS A 22 0.25 13.20 9.99
CA HIS A 22 1.37 14.10 9.73
C HIS A 22 0.87 15.40 9.07
N SER A 23 0.96 16.54 9.78
CA SER A 23 0.40 17.83 9.33
C SER A 23 0.91 18.30 7.96
N GLY A 24 2.17 18.04 7.62
CA GLY A 24 2.71 18.36 6.30
C GLY A 24 2.12 17.51 5.19
N VAL A 25 1.81 16.23 5.46
CA VAL A 25 1.11 15.35 4.51
C VAL A 25 -0.32 15.85 4.31
N ASP A 26 -1.02 16.16 5.40
CA ASP A 26 -2.39 16.67 5.34
C ASP A 26 -2.48 17.95 4.52
N HIS A 27 -1.54 18.89 4.73
CA HIS A 27 -1.47 20.12 3.94
C HIS A 27 -1.28 19.86 2.44
N LEU A 28 -0.37 18.97 2.05
CA LEU A 28 -0.18 18.58 0.65
C LEU A 28 -1.43 17.91 0.07
N MET A 29 -2.10 17.08 0.87
CA MET A 29 -3.33 16.42 0.44
C MET A 29 -4.47 17.41 0.22
N GLU A 30 -4.67 18.40 1.10
CA GLU A 30 -5.69 19.43 0.88
C GLU A 30 -5.40 20.25 -0.38
N GLN A 31 -4.13 20.58 -0.66
CA GLN A 31 -3.76 21.22 -1.92
C GLN A 31 -4.07 20.32 -3.14
N ALA A 32 -3.79 19.03 -3.06
CA ALA A 32 -4.10 18.06 -4.11
C ALA A 32 -5.62 17.93 -4.34
N LEU A 33 -6.42 17.87 -3.26
CA LEU A 33 -7.88 17.84 -3.34
C LEU A 33 -8.45 19.11 -3.98
N ASP A 34 -7.88 20.28 -3.70
CA ASP A 34 -8.23 21.52 -4.35
C ASP A 34 -7.97 21.50 -5.86
N VAL A 35 -6.83 20.93 -6.29
CA VAL A 35 -6.53 20.74 -7.72
C VAL A 35 -7.54 19.81 -8.36
N ILE A 36 -7.83 18.67 -7.73
CA ILE A 36 -8.80 17.68 -8.22
C ILE A 36 -10.18 18.32 -8.41
N LYS A 37 -10.64 19.09 -7.41
CA LYS A 37 -11.91 19.82 -7.47
C LYS A 37 -11.94 20.88 -8.58
N LYS A 38 -10.87 21.68 -8.69
CA LYS A 38 -10.74 22.71 -9.77
C LYS A 38 -10.69 22.09 -11.15
N SER A 39 -10.23 20.86 -11.29
CA SER A 39 -10.23 20.07 -12.52
C SER A 39 -11.60 19.47 -12.88
N GLY A 40 -12.63 19.76 -12.08
CA GLY A 40 -14.03 19.40 -12.37
C GLY A 40 -14.49 18.08 -11.77
N ALA A 41 -13.74 17.48 -10.83
CA ALA A 41 -14.21 16.31 -10.09
C ALA A 41 -15.18 16.69 -8.94
N GLU A 42 -16.10 15.78 -8.63
CA GLU A 42 -16.96 15.86 -7.46
C GLU A 42 -16.30 15.08 -6.30
N LEU A 43 -16.11 15.76 -5.17
CA LEU A 43 -15.47 15.18 -3.99
C LEU A 43 -16.50 14.84 -2.90
N PHE A 44 -16.38 13.66 -2.31
CA PHE A 44 -17.26 13.14 -1.26
C PHE A 44 -16.43 12.78 -0.03
N ASP A 45 -16.62 13.45 1.08
CA ASP A 45 -16.00 13.05 2.35
C ASP A 45 -16.57 11.71 2.84
N LEU A 46 -15.67 10.81 3.21
CA LEU A 46 -15.97 9.48 3.75
C LEU A 46 -15.42 9.36 5.18
N PRO A 47 -16.07 10.04 6.17
CA PRO A 47 -15.50 10.14 7.51
C PRO A 47 -15.42 8.81 8.25
N ASP A 48 -16.30 7.87 7.92
CA ASP A 48 -16.37 6.55 8.57
C ASP A 48 -15.75 5.43 7.77
N PHE A 49 -15.32 5.72 6.53
CA PHE A 49 -14.66 4.74 5.69
C PHE A 49 -13.20 4.58 6.12
N PHE A 50 -12.79 3.35 6.22
CA PHE A 50 -11.46 2.89 6.57
C PHE A 50 -11.23 2.64 8.07
N SER A 51 -11.26 1.35 8.43
CA SER A 51 -10.61 0.82 9.63
C SER A 51 -9.86 -0.44 9.24
N THR A 52 -8.55 -0.49 9.42
CA THR A 52 -7.74 -1.70 9.19
C THR A 52 -7.81 -2.67 10.36
N ALA A 53 -8.14 -2.19 11.55
CA ALA A 53 -8.16 -2.99 12.77
C ALA A 53 -8.89 -4.35 12.63
N PRO A 54 -10.03 -4.47 11.94
CA PRO A 54 -10.69 -5.76 11.77
C PRO A 54 -9.92 -6.79 10.94
N VAL A 55 -8.99 -6.35 10.07
CA VAL A 55 -8.24 -7.25 9.15
C VAL A 55 -6.80 -7.51 9.58
N GLU A 56 -6.20 -6.72 10.49
CA GLU A 56 -4.78 -6.83 10.86
C GLU A 56 -4.32 -8.26 11.15
N GLY A 57 -5.02 -8.99 12.01
CA GLY A 57 -4.64 -10.37 12.35
C GLY A 57 -4.89 -11.35 11.21
N SER A 58 -5.97 -11.20 10.45
CA SER A 58 -6.29 -12.09 9.33
C SER A 58 -5.47 -11.77 8.09
N GLU A 59 -5.06 -10.53 7.87
CA GLU A 59 -4.10 -10.14 6.84
C GLU A 59 -2.76 -10.84 7.06
N LEU A 60 -2.18 -10.69 8.26
CA LEU A 60 -0.90 -11.33 8.58
C LEU A 60 -0.97 -12.85 8.45
N GLU A 61 -2.08 -13.46 8.86
CA GLU A 61 -2.27 -14.91 8.72
C GLU A 61 -2.21 -15.34 7.25
N VAL A 62 -2.94 -14.67 6.35
CA VAL A 62 -2.90 -14.94 4.91
C VAL A 62 -1.49 -14.73 4.35
N LEU A 63 -0.85 -13.60 4.68
CA LEU A 63 0.51 -13.27 4.22
C LEU A 63 1.53 -14.35 4.60
N LEU A 64 1.47 -14.91 5.83
CA LEU A 64 2.41 -15.93 6.28
C LEU A 64 2.26 -17.25 5.50
N TYR A 65 1.03 -17.66 5.20
CA TYR A 65 0.76 -18.86 4.41
C TYR A 65 1.21 -18.71 2.96
N GLU A 66 0.78 -17.62 2.31
CA GLU A 66 1.08 -17.34 0.90
C GLU A 66 2.57 -17.10 0.70
N PHE A 67 3.21 -16.34 1.59
CA PHE A 67 4.66 -16.12 1.52
C PHE A 67 5.46 -17.42 1.48
N LYS A 68 5.16 -18.39 2.36
CA LYS A 68 5.84 -19.69 2.34
C LYS A 68 5.59 -20.45 1.03
N ALA A 69 4.33 -20.52 0.60
CA ALA A 69 3.94 -21.28 -0.57
C ALA A 69 4.58 -20.71 -1.85
N ASP A 70 4.44 -19.40 -2.04
CA ASP A 70 4.89 -18.72 -3.25
C ASP A 70 6.41 -18.59 -3.32
N LEU A 71 7.06 -18.30 -2.18
CA LEU A 71 8.51 -18.27 -2.12
C LEU A 71 9.12 -19.63 -2.43
N ASN A 72 8.58 -20.71 -1.89
CA ASN A 72 9.03 -22.07 -2.18
C ASN A 72 8.84 -22.39 -3.68
N ALA A 73 7.70 -22.04 -4.27
CA ALA A 73 7.45 -22.23 -5.70
C ALA A 73 8.43 -21.42 -6.56
N TYR A 74 8.68 -20.16 -6.22
CA TYR A 74 9.66 -19.31 -6.91
C TYR A 74 11.07 -19.90 -6.84
N LEU A 75 11.55 -20.26 -5.66
CA LEU A 75 12.89 -20.80 -5.45
C LEU A 75 13.09 -22.14 -6.15
N ALA A 76 12.07 -23.00 -6.17
CA ALA A 76 12.12 -24.28 -6.88
C ALA A 76 12.32 -24.10 -8.40
N GLY A 77 11.80 -23.02 -8.99
CA GLY A 77 11.96 -22.68 -10.40
C GLY A 77 13.33 -22.11 -10.78
N LEU A 78 14.19 -21.76 -9.82
CA LEU A 78 15.50 -21.21 -10.09
C LEU A 78 16.49 -22.29 -10.58
N SER A 79 17.56 -21.84 -11.27
CA SER A 79 18.65 -22.68 -11.78
C SER A 79 19.23 -23.60 -10.68
N GLU A 80 19.68 -24.80 -11.07
CA GLU A 80 20.38 -25.78 -10.22
C GLU A 80 21.61 -25.19 -9.49
N LYS A 81 22.18 -24.10 -10.02
CA LYS A 81 23.30 -23.39 -9.38
C LYS A 81 22.89 -22.69 -8.08
N PHE A 82 21.61 -22.37 -7.92
CA PHE A 82 21.06 -21.76 -6.72
C PHE A 82 20.66 -22.85 -5.73
N ARG A 83 21.33 -22.90 -4.59
CA ARG A 83 21.22 -24.02 -3.62
C ARG A 83 20.00 -23.94 -2.71
N SER A 84 19.57 -22.72 -2.34
CA SER A 84 18.41 -22.53 -1.47
C SER A 84 17.14 -22.70 -2.30
N LYS A 85 16.37 -23.73 -2.04
CA LYS A 85 15.15 -24.07 -2.80
C LYS A 85 13.87 -23.87 -2.02
N THR A 86 13.98 -23.60 -0.72
CA THR A 86 12.85 -23.41 0.18
C THR A 86 13.09 -22.24 1.14
N LEU A 87 12.02 -21.75 1.77
CA LEU A 87 12.11 -20.79 2.88
C LEU A 87 12.98 -21.33 4.02
N LYS A 88 12.89 -22.63 4.31
CA LYS A 88 13.73 -23.28 5.33
C LYS A 88 15.21 -23.15 4.98
N ASP A 89 15.59 -23.37 3.72
CA ASP A 89 17.01 -23.23 3.31
C ASP A 89 17.52 -21.81 3.49
N LEU A 90 16.65 -20.80 3.25
CA LEU A 90 16.99 -19.38 3.48
C LEU A 90 17.16 -19.07 4.97
N ILE A 91 16.27 -19.60 5.82
CA ILE A 91 16.39 -19.47 7.28
C ILE A 91 17.73 -20.04 7.76
N GLU A 92 18.07 -21.24 7.33
CA GLU A 92 19.33 -21.88 7.69
C GLU A 92 20.55 -21.12 7.12
N PHE A 93 20.42 -20.51 5.94
CA PHE A 93 21.48 -19.65 5.39
C PHE A 93 21.70 -18.42 6.25
N ASN A 94 20.64 -17.71 6.66
CA ASN A 94 20.73 -16.53 7.51
C ASN A 94 21.34 -16.87 8.88
N GLU A 95 20.92 -18.00 9.48
CA GLU A 95 21.48 -18.48 10.77
C GLU A 95 22.98 -18.78 10.70
N ARG A 96 23.46 -19.25 9.55
CA ARG A 96 24.90 -19.50 9.33
C ARG A 96 25.70 -18.22 9.00
N ASN A 97 25.02 -17.11 8.65
CA ASN A 97 25.64 -15.87 8.25
C ASN A 97 25.05 -14.63 8.98
N PRO A 98 24.86 -14.67 10.31
CA PRO A 98 24.11 -13.63 11.04
C PRO A 98 24.76 -12.25 10.94
N ASP A 99 26.11 -12.18 10.92
CA ASP A 99 26.85 -10.94 10.84
C ASP A 99 26.72 -10.22 9.49
N ARG A 100 26.18 -10.89 8.47
CA ARG A 100 25.97 -10.32 7.14
C ARG A 100 24.48 -10.10 6.85
N GLU A 101 23.63 -11.02 7.25
CA GLU A 101 22.24 -11.07 6.81
C GLU A 101 21.27 -10.48 7.87
N MET A 102 21.66 -10.44 9.15
CA MET A 102 20.78 -10.01 10.24
C MET A 102 21.34 -8.86 11.10
N GLN A 103 22.11 -7.95 10.48
CA GLN A 103 22.74 -6.82 11.19
C GLN A 103 21.72 -5.81 11.74
N THR A 104 20.61 -5.61 11.07
CA THR A 104 19.60 -4.59 11.42
C THR A 104 18.28 -5.23 11.88
N TYR A 105 17.84 -6.25 11.18
CA TYR A 105 16.58 -6.96 11.45
C TYR A 105 16.86 -8.46 11.60
N GLY A 106 16.06 -9.12 12.45
CA GLY A 106 16.01 -10.58 12.53
C GLY A 106 15.13 -11.21 11.46
N GLN A 107 14.82 -12.51 11.64
CA GLN A 107 13.98 -13.24 10.67
C GLN A 107 12.70 -13.83 11.29
N GLU A 108 12.11 -13.11 12.25
CA GLU A 108 10.94 -13.60 13.01
C GLU A 108 9.74 -13.91 12.09
N ILE A 109 9.57 -13.13 11.01
CA ILE A 109 8.50 -13.34 10.02
C ILE A 109 8.75 -14.63 9.22
N PHE A 110 9.99 -14.90 8.82
CA PHE A 110 10.36 -16.15 8.14
C PHE A 110 10.06 -17.36 9.04
N LEU A 111 10.45 -17.29 10.30
CA LEU A 111 10.18 -18.35 11.28
C LEU A 111 8.69 -18.58 11.53
N LYS A 112 7.88 -17.51 11.53
CA LYS A 112 6.41 -17.62 11.62
C LYS A 112 5.80 -18.24 10.37
N ALA A 113 6.26 -17.83 9.18
CA ALA A 113 5.78 -18.34 7.91
C ALA A 113 6.15 -19.83 7.73
N GLU A 114 7.38 -20.23 8.11
CA GLU A 114 7.83 -21.63 7.98
C GLU A 114 6.96 -22.61 8.80
N LYS A 115 6.36 -22.15 9.90
CA LYS A 115 5.43 -22.96 10.72
C LYS A 115 4.06 -23.18 10.09
N LYS A 116 3.73 -22.46 8.98
CA LYS A 116 2.43 -22.58 8.34
C LYS A 116 2.34 -23.86 7.50
N GLY A 117 1.12 -24.41 7.43
CA GLY A 117 0.78 -25.56 6.60
C GLY A 117 0.47 -25.18 5.15
N PRO A 118 -0.26 -26.03 4.42
CA PRO A 118 -0.66 -25.77 3.04
C PRO A 118 -1.80 -24.73 2.94
N LEU A 119 -1.98 -24.13 1.75
CA LEU A 119 -3.07 -23.18 1.48
C LEU A 119 -4.49 -23.78 1.55
N THR A 120 -4.60 -25.07 1.86
CA THR A 120 -5.87 -25.76 2.11
C THR A 120 -6.26 -25.77 3.59
N ASP A 121 -5.41 -25.27 4.48
CA ASP A 121 -5.69 -25.22 5.90
C ASP A 121 -6.92 -24.35 6.21
N LYS A 122 -7.76 -24.83 7.13
CA LYS A 122 -8.97 -24.12 7.56
C LYS A 122 -8.67 -22.71 8.08
N ALA A 123 -7.56 -22.54 8.81
CA ALA A 123 -7.14 -21.24 9.34
C ALA A 123 -6.86 -20.23 8.22
N TYR A 124 -6.15 -20.63 7.16
CA TYR A 124 -5.90 -19.80 5.99
C TYR A 124 -7.20 -19.45 5.27
N LEU A 125 -8.04 -20.43 4.95
CA LEU A 125 -9.28 -20.21 4.20
C LEU A 125 -10.25 -19.27 4.94
N GLN A 126 -10.38 -19.43 6.27
CA GLN A 126 -11.21 -18.53 7.09
C GLN A 126 -10.65 -17.12 7.16
N ALA A 127 -9.33 -16.96 7.25
CA ALA A 127 -8.69 -15.64 7.25
C ALA A 127 -8.89 -14.94 5.90
N LEU A 128 -8.72 -15.65 4.78
CA LEU A 128 -8.92 -15.14 3.43
C LEU A 128 -10.37 -14.71 3.18
N GLU A 129 -11.34 -15.55 3.56
CA GLU A 129 -12.77 -15.23 3.46
C GLU A 129 -13.12 -13.98 4.28
N LYS A 130 -12.65 -13.90 5.52
CA LYS A 130 -12.83 -12.72 6.37
C LYS A 130 -12.25 -11.47 5.71
N ASN A 131 -11.03 -11.55 5.18
CA ASN A 131 -10.36 -10.46 4.48
C ASN A 131 -11.20 -9.96 3.31
N HIS A 132 -11.62 -10.85 2.42
CA HIS A 132 -12.42 -10.50 1.25
C HIS A 132 -13.77 -9.86 1.64
N ARG A 133 -14.46 -10.41 2.61
CA ARG A 133 -15.73 -9.88 3.08
C ARG A 133 -15.59 -8.43 3.59
N LEU A 134 -14.62 -8.22 4.49
CA LEU A 134 -14.43 -6.91 5.13
C LEU A 134 -13.87 -5.84 4.19
N THR A 135 -13.01 -6.21 3.24
CA THR A 135 -12.36 -5.23 2.35
C THR A 135 -13.10 -5.00 1.05
N ARG A 136 -13.80 -6.03 0.51
CA ARG A 136 -14.60 -5.94 -0.71
C ARG A 136 -16.04 -5.56 -0.39
N THR A 137 -16.88 -6.56 -0.04
CA THR A 137 -18.33 -6.43 0.06
C THR A 137 -18.78 -5.44 1.13
N GLU A 138 -18.16 -5.46 2.31
CA GLU A 138 -18.44 -4.54 3.42
C GLU A 138 -17.55 -3.29 3.41
N GLY A 139 -16.52 -3.27 2.58
CA GLY A 139 -15.52 -2.21 2.48
C GLY A 139 -15.64 -1.37 1.21
N ILE A 140 -14.72 -1.56 0.27
CA ILE A 140 -14.58 -0.74 -0.94
C ILE A 140 -15.85 -0.75 -1.77
N ASP A 141 -16.41 -1.93 -2.06
CA ASP A 141 -17.61 -2.03 -2.91
C ASP A 141 -18.81 -1.32 -2.30
N ALA A 142 -19.06 -1.53 -1.01
CA ALA A 142 -20.18 -0.90 -0.31
C ALA A 142 -20.15 0.63 -0.38
N VAL A 143 -18.97 1.23 -0.13
CA VAL A 143 -18.85 2.69 -0.13
C VAL A 143 -18.91 3.25 -1.55
N MET A 144 -18.30 2.56 -2.52
CA MET A 144 -18.34 2.98 -3.92
C MET A 144 -19.75 2.92 -4.49
N ASP A 145 -20.53 1.89 -4.15
CA ASP A 145 -21.93 1.78 -4.57
C ASP A 145 -22.81 2.85 -3.91
N LYS A 146 -22.67 3.02 -2.59
CA LYS A 146 -23.45 4.01 -1.83
C LYS A 146 -23.32 5.42 -2.38
N HIS A 147 -22.11 5.82 -2.76
CA HIS A 147 -21.80 7.17 -3.22
C HIS A 147 -21.60 7.26 -4.74
N LYS A 148 -21.73 6.15 -5.48
CA LYS A 148 -21.52 6.05 -6.95
C LYS A 148 -20.15 6.62 -7.33
N LEU A 149 -19.09 6.14 -6.67
CA LEU A 149 -17.73 6.64 -6.85
C LEU A 149 -17.03 5.94 -8.01
N ASP A 150 -16.17 6.70 -8.69
CA ASP A 150 -15.22 6.19 -9.69
C ASP A 150 -13.90 5.77 -9.03
N ALA A 151 -13.51 6.45 -7.93
CA ALA A 151 -12.30 6.16 -7.17
C ALA A 151 -12.42 6.63 -5.71
N ILE A 152 -11.51 6.15 -4.88
CA ILE A 152 -11.26 6.65 -3.52
C ILE A 152 -9.86 7.25 -3.50
N VAL A 153 -9.69 8.42 -2.87
CA VAL A 153 -8.42 9.12 -2.73
C VAL A 153 -7.96 9.17 -1.27
N ALA A 154 -6.64 9.01 -1.06
CA ALA A 154 -6.01 9.08 0.24
C ALA A 154 -4.54 9.48 0.15
N PRO A 155 -3.89 9.95 1.24
CA PRO A 155 -2.43 9.98 1.30
C PRO A 155 -1.89 8.54 1.18
N THR A 156 -0.83 8.33 0.38
CA THR A 156 -0.28 6.98 0.20
C THR A 156 0.31 6.47 1.51
N THR A 157 1.19 7.25 2.11
CA THR A 157 1.81 6.97 3.42
C THR A 157 2.53 8.24 3.92
N SER A 158 3.16 8.18 5.10
CA SER A 158 4.05 9.22 5.60
C SER A 158 5.29 9.41 4.71
N PRO A 159 6.02 10.54 4.85
CA PRO A 159 7.37 10.66 4.28
C PRO A 159 8.29 9.55 4.76
N ALA A 160 9.31 9.23 3.96
CA ALA A 160 10.34 8.28 4.37
C ALA A 160 10.97 8.72 5.69
N GLY A 161 11.15 7.78 6.60
CA GLY A 161 11.83 7.95 7.89
C GLY A 161 13.29 7.48 7.83
N SER A 162 14.07 7.81 8.86
CA SER A 162 15.36 7.20 9.11
C SER A 162 15.18 5.85 9.80
N ILE A 163 16.09 4.92 9.57
CA ILE A 163 16.17 3.69 10.36
C ILE A 163 16.61 4.09 11.79
N ASP A 164 15.76 3.82 12.77
CA ASP A 164 16.05 4.09 14.20
C ASP A 164 16.20 2.76 14.93
N GLN A 165 17.46 2.37 15.19
CA GLN A 165 17.76 1.11 15.86
C GLN A 165 17.53 1.15 17.38
N VAL A 166 17.27 2.33 17.95
CA VAL A 166 17.04 2.51 19.40
C VAL A 166 15.56 2.48 19.73
N ASN A 167 14.74 3.26 18.99
CA ASN A 167 13.32 3.43 19.29
C ASN A 167 12.40 2.66 18.32
N GLY A 168 12.96 2.07 17.27
CA GLY A 168 12.22 1.45 16.19
C GLY A 168 11.69 2.46 15.17
N GLU A 169 11.15 1.96 14.07
CA GLU A 169 10.57 2.79 13.01
C GLU A 169 9.19 3.32 13.41
N LYS A 170 8.93 4.59 13.09
CA LYS A 170 7.63 5.20 13.32
C LYS A 170 6.74 5.02 12.09
N TYR A 171 5.80 4.08 12.16
CA TYR A 171 4.77 3.91 11.15
C TYR A 171 3.59 4.85 11.42
N LEU A 172 3.22 5.67 10.43
CA LEU A 172 2.14 6.67 10.55
C LEU A 172 0.88 6.30 9.73
N GLY A 173 0.76 5.05 9.31
CA GLY A 173 -0.36 4.58 8.50
C GLY A 173 -0.12 4.65 6.99
N SER A 174 -0.97 3.95 6.24
CA SER A 174 -0.91 3.83 4.78
C SER A 174 -2.30 3.58 4.19
N ALA A 175 -2.53 4.02 2.96
CA ALA A 175 -3.73 3.71 2.19
C ALA A 175 -3.70 2.32 1.54
N THR A 176 -2.61 1.56 1.69
CA THR A 176 -2.36 0.36 0.89
C THR A 176 -3.09 -0.88 1.38
N THR A 177 -3.35 -1.00 2.68
CA THR A 177 -3.90 -2.22 3.29
C THR A 177 -5.23 -2.66 2.67
N LEU A 178 -6.24 -1.77 2.59
CA LEU A 178 -7.55 -2.18 2.08
C LEU A 178 -7.52 -2.65 0.63
N PRO A 179 -6.95 -1.90 -0.35
CA PRO A 179 -6.89 -2.38 -1.72
C PRO A 179 -6.00 -3.61 -1.88
N ALA A 180 -4.89 -3.72 -1.13
CA ALA A 180 -4.01 -4.89 -1.18
C ALA A 180 -4.73 -6.15 -0.70
N VAL A 181 -5.37 -6.10 0.47
CA VAL A 181 -6.14 -7.22 1.04
C VAL A 181 -7.35 -7.59 0.18
N ALA A 182 -7.99 -6.60 -0.45
CA ALA A 182 -9.06 -6.83 -1.41
C ALA A 182 -8.56 -7.44 -2.73
N GLY A 183 -7.27 -7.31 -3.08
CA GLY A 183 -6.76 -7.62 -4.42
C GLY A 183 -7.31 -6.67 -5.47
N TYR A 184 -7.54 -5.40 -5.10
CA TYR A 184 -8.12 -4.37 -5.96
C TYR A 184 -7.04 -3.39 -6.46
N PRO A 185 -7.27 -2.76 -7.61
CA PRO A 185 -6.30 -1.86 -8.21
C PRO A 185 -6.07 -0.60 -7.37
N HIS A 186 -4.81 -0.22 -7.25
CA HIS A 186 -4.34 0.93 -6.50
C HIS A 186 -3.19 1.59 -7.25
N ILE A 187 -3.25 2.88 -7.46
CA ILE A 187 -2.21 3.67 -8.11
C ILE A 187 -1.76 4.82 -7.22
N THR A 188 -0.45 5.06 -7.15
CA THR A 188 0.13 6.18 -6.42
C THR A 188 0.90 7.11 -7.35
N LEU A 189 0.83 8.41 -7.03
CA LEU A 189 1.51 9.49 -7.75
C LEU A 189 2.14 10.46 -6.75
N PRO A 190 3.18 11.22 -7.13
CA PRO A 190 3.67 12.31 -6.29
C PRO A 190 2.58 13.37 -6.06
N ALA A 191 2.30 13.67 -4.78
CA ALA A 191 1.46 14.81 -4.37
C ALA A 191 2.29 16.06 -4.12
N GLY A 192 3.54 15.89 -3.70
CA GLY A 192 4.44 16.99 -3.37
C GLY A 192 5.67 16.49 -2.59
N PHE A 193 6.29 17.42 -1.86
CA PHE A 193 7.50 17.14 -1.09
C PHE A 193 7.40 17.80 0.29
N ILE A 194 7.86 17.09 1.32
CA ILE A 194 8.09 17.63 2.65
C ILE A 194 9.61 17.68 2.82
N ARG A 195 10.15 18.88 2.90
CA ARG A 195 11.60 19.16 2.80
C ARG A 195 12.17 18.51 1.54
N GLU A 196 12.73 17.62 1.23
CA GLU A 196 13.11 17.02 -0.07
C GLU A 196 12.55 15.59 -0.23
N LEU A 197 11.75 15.12 0.74
CA LEU A 197 11.17 13.79 0.71
C LEU A 197 9.84 13.79 -0.06
N PRO A 198 9.65 12.91 -1.04
CA PRO A 198 8.42 12.83 -1.79
C PRO A 198 7.28 12.27 -0.92
N VAL A 199 6.07 12.79 -1.14
CA VAL A 199 4.83 12.30 -0.56
C VAL A 199 3.90 11.89 -1.68
N GLY A 200 3.26 10.72 -1.55
CA GLY A 200 2.34 10.18 -2.53
C GLY A 200 0.88 10.46 -2.22
N ILE A 201 0.09 10.64 -3.29
CA ILE A 201 -1.36 10.54 -3.28
C ILE A 201 -1.76 9.22 -3.94
N SER A 202 -2.72 8.52 -3.35
CA SER A 202 -3.24 7.26 -3.85
C SER A 202 -4.65 7.39 -4.37
N PHE A 203 -4.92 6.73 -5.50
CA PHE A 203 -6.26 6.45 -5.99
C PHE A 203 -6.46 4.93 -6.05
N PHE A 204 -7.56 4.45 -5.52
CA PHE A 204 -7.91 3.03 -5.58
C PHE A 204 -9.41 2.85 -5.81
N GLY A 205 -9.81 1.67 -6.25
CA GLY A 205 -11.20 1.39 -6.59
C GLY A 205 -11.54 -0.09 -6.47
N ARG A 206 -12.65 -0.47 -7.05
CA ARG A 206 -13.11 -1.87 -7.10
C ARG A 206 -12.33 -2.70 -8.12
N ALA A 207 -12.57 -4.01 -8.13
CA ALA A 207 -12.00 -4.89 -9.14
C ALA A 207 -12.24 -4.36 -10.56
N TRP A 208 -11.22 -4.45 -11.42
CA TRP A 208 -11.25 -4.08 -12.84
C TRP A 208 -11.46 -2.58 -13.11
N SER A 209 -11.21 -1.71 -12.12
CA SER A 209 -11.32 -0.24 -12.28
C SER A 209 -10.03 0.42 -12.79
N GLU A 210 -9.01 -0.33 -13.20
CA GLU A 210 -7.74 0.19 -13.72
C GLU A 210 -7.92 1.27 -14.80
N PRO A 211 -8.83 1.12 -15.79
CA PRO A 211 -9.05 2.16 -16.79
C PRO A 211 -9.47 3.52 -16.20
N ALA A 212 -10.36 3.50 -15.19
CA ALA A 212 -10.82 4.71 -14.51
C ALA A 212 -9.69 5.32 -13.66
N LEU A 213 -8.96 4.48 -12.92
CA LEU A 213 -7.85 4.93 -12.08
C LEU A 213 -6.71 5.52 -12.92
N LEU A 214 -6.33 4.90 -14.05
CA LEU A 214 -5.33 5.41 -14.97
C LEU A 214 -5.75 6.77 -15.55
N LYS A 215 -7.02 6.93 -15.92
CA LYS A 215 -7.57 8.18 -16.44
C LYS A 215 -7.50 9.31 -15.41
N ILE A 216 -7.94 9.07 -14.17
CA ILE A 216 -7.91 10.01 -13.05
C ILE A 216 -6.46 10.37 -12.70
N ALA A 217 -5.60 9.37 -12.54
CA ALA A 217 -4.20 9.53 -12.18
C ALA A 217 -3.43 10.33 -13.23
N PHE A 218 -3.60 10.02 -14.51
CA PHE A 218 -2.97 10.75 -15.61
C PHE A 218 -3.41 12.22 -15.63
N ALA A 219 -4.71 12.51 -15.50
CA ALA A 219 -5.19 13.88 -15.45
C ALA A 219 -4.61 14.67 -14.27
N PHE A 220 -4.52 14.06 -13.09
CA PHE A 220 -3.89 14.66 -11.92
C PHE A 220 -2.40 14.95 -12.16
N GLU A 221 -1.64 13.97 -12.68
CA GLU A 221 -0.23 14.14 -12.99
C GLU A 221 0.02 15.27 -13.99
N GLN A 222 -0.76 15.31 -15.08
CA GLN A 222 -0.63 16.33 -16.13
C GLN A 222 -0.96 17.74 -15.63
N THR A 223 -1.89 17.85 -14.67
CA THR A 223 -2.28 19.14 -14.08
C THR A 223 -1.24 19.62 -13.07
N THR A 224 -0.69 18.74 -12.24
CA THR A 224 0.21 19.12 -11.14
C THR A 224 1.67 19.17 -11.53
N LYS A 225 2.15 18.23 -12.33
CA LYS A 225 3.55 18.07 -12.77
C LYS A 225 4.58 18.18 -11.63
N VAL A 226 4.22 17.71 -10.44
CA VAL A 226 5.06 17.85 -9.23
C VAL A 226 6.24 16.88 -9.18
N ARG A 227 6.25 15.84 -10.03
CA ARG A 227 7.32 14.84 -10.03
C ARG A 227 8.69 15.50 -10.28
N LYS A 228 9.68 15.15 -9.44
CA LYS A 228 11.09 15.52 -9.62
C LYS A 228 11.93 14.24 -9.62
N PRO A 229 13.01 14.17 -10.43
CA PRO A 229 13.95 13.05 -10.33
C PRO A 229 14.68 13.07 -8.99
N PRO A 230 15.10 11.90 -8.46
CA PRO A 230 15.87 11.84 -7.23
C PRO A 230 17.24 12.50 -7.42
N LYS A 231 17.73 13.16 -6.37
CA LYS A 231 19.04 13.85 -6.38
C LYS A 231 20.18 12.96 -5.91
N PHE A 232 19.89 11.78 -5.36
CA PHE A 232 20.88 10.85 -4.78
C PHE A 232 21.83 11.51 -3.78
N LEU A 233 21.26 12.33 -2.89
CA LEU A 233 22.03 13.03 -1.86
C LEU A 233 22.61 12.03 -0.86
N PRO A 234 23.89 12.21 -0.41
CA PRO A 234 24.50 11.32 0.58
C PRO A 234 23.85 11.46 1.97
N THR A 235 23.25 12.59 2.26
CA THR A 235 22.58 12.88 3.52
C THR A 235 21.34 13.76 3.30
N LEU A 236 20.33 13.62 4.16
CA LEU A 236 19.18 14.53 4.20
C LEU A 236 19.61 15.85 4.86
N LYS A 237 19.42 16.98 4.20
CA LYS A 237 19.59 18.30 4.79
C LYS A 237 18.35 18.64 5.62
N LEU A 238 18.50 18.62 6.93
CA LEU A 238 17.51 19.12 7.88
C LEU A 238 17.77 20.62 8.07
N ALA A 239 17.15 21.47 7.23
CA ALA A 239 17.16 22.91 7.43
C ALA A 239 16.09 23.34 8.41
#